data_6a494b1631be655c2fda92550c32761d
#
_entry.id   6a494b1631be655c2fda92550c32761d
#
_cell.length_a   1.000
_cell.length_b   1.000
_cell.length_c   1.000
_cell.angle_alpha   90.00
_cell.angle_beta   90.00
_cell.angle_gamma   90.00
#
_symmetry.space_group_name_H-M   'P 1'
#
loop_
_entity.id
_entity.type
_entity.pdbx_description
1 polymer ?
#
loop_
_entity_poly.entity_id
_entity_poly.type
_entity_poly.pdbx_seq_one_letter_code
_entity_poly.pdbx_strand_id
1 'polypeptide(L)'
;MISYTQMESPVGPLLLAADDAGLREILFVHGRAPARPDASWKEDKAPLKETIRQLREYFAGEREVFDLPLAPLGTPFQLKVWKRLCDIPYGETISYGELARRIHNPNASRAVGLANGSNPIPIVIPCHRVIGSNGKLTGYGGGLPIKEKLLALERRQLRLL
;
A
#
# COMPACT_ATOMS: atom_id res chain seq x y z
N MET A 1 -5.36 -18.13 12.19
CA MET A 1 -6.41 -17.13 12.48
C MET A 1 -5.88 -15.74 12.20
N ILE A 2 -6.67 -14.89 11.57
CA ILE A 2 -6.29 -13.50 11.32
C ILE A 2 -6.67 -12.63 12.52
N SER A 3 -5.70 -11.87 13.00
CA SER A 3 -5.88 -10.84 14.01
C SER A 3 -5.97 -9.49 13.36
N TYR A 4 -6.79 -8.59 13.89
CA TYR A 4 -6.91 -7.23 13.35
C TYR A 4 -6.90 -6.19 14.46
N THR A 5 -6.60 -4.97 14.07
CA THR A 5 -6.78 -3.79 14.90
C THR A 5 -7.00 -2.57 14.02
N GLN A 6 -7.42 -1.48 14.60
CA GLN A 6 -7.61 -0.22 13.89
C GLN A 6 -6.68 0.83 14.47
N MET A 7 -6.15 1.71 13.61
CA MET A 7 -5.34 2.84 14.05
C MET A 7 -5.76 4.10 13.32
N GLU A 8 -5.59 5.24 13.98
CA GLU A 8 -5.78 6.54 13.34
C GLU A 8 -4.54 6.93 12.55
N SER A 9 -4.73 7.66 11.46
CA SER A 9 -3.65 8.16 10.63
C SER A 9 -4.03 9.47 9.96
N PRO A 10 -3.04 10.19 9.36
CA PRO A 10 -3.33 11.39 8.57
C PRO A 10 -4.23 11.16 7.36
N VAL A 11 -4.37 9.91 6.92
CA VAL A 11 -5.27 9.54 5.81
C VAL A 11 -6.55 8.86 6.31
N GLY A 12 -6.86 9.05 7.60
CA GLY A 12 -8.04 8.46 8.24
C GLY A 12 -7.73 7.14 8.93
N PRO A 13 -8.76 6.51 9.53
CA PRO A 13 -8.56 5.23 10.22
C PRO A 13 -8.12 4.14 9.26
N LEU A 14 -7.19 3.31 9.71
CA LEU A 14 -6.70 2.15 8.98
C LEU A 14 -7.07 0.88 9.73
N LEU A 15 -7.56 -0.12 9.01
CA LEU A 15 -7.80 -1.45 9.54
C LEU A 15 -6.62 -2.34 9.12
N LEU A 16 -5.93 -2.90 10.10
CA LEU A 16 -4.74 -3.73 9.88
C LEU A 16 -5.06 -5.18 10.22
N ALA A 17 -4.63 -6.11 9.38
CA ALA A 17 -4.89 -7.54 9.58
C ALA A 17 -3.63 -8.35 9.30
N ALA A 18 -3.35 -9.31 10.17
CA ALA A 18 -2.16 -10.16 10.07
C ALA A 18 -2.44 -11.56 10.63
N ASP A 19 -1.66 -12.52 10.19
CA ASP A 19 -1.62 -13.86 10.78
C ASP A 19 -0.16 -14.25 11.04
N ASP A 20 0.10 -15.52 11.34
CA ASP A 20 1.44 -16.00 11.67
C ASP A 20 2.43 -15.84 10.52
N ALA A 21 1.95 -15.77 9.28
CA ALA A 21 2.81 -15.59 8.11
C ALA A 21 3.25 -14.13 7.91
N GLY A 22 2.50 -13.17 8.44
CA GLY A 22 2.82 -11.76 8.32
C GLY A 22 1.59 -10.89 8.10
N LEU A 23 1.84 -9.65 7.68
CA LEU A 23 0.79 -8.68 7.39
C LEU A 23 0.03 -9.11 6.14
N ARG A 24 -1.31 -9.17 6.27
CA ARG A 24 -2.21 -9.60 5.20
C ARG A 24 -2.89 -8.44 4.49
N GLU A 25 -3.36 -7.46 5.25
CA GLU A 25 -4.14 -6.36 4.68
C GLU A 25 -3.99 -5.08 5.47
N ILE A 26 -4.02 -3.96 4.73
CA ILE A 26 -4.27 -2.63 5.28
C ILE A 26 -5.47 -2.09 4.50
N LEU A 27 -6.53 -1.73 5.21
CA LEU A 27 -7.76 -1.25 4.60
C LEU A 27 -8.07 0.16 5.08
N PHE A 28 -8.53 1.01 4.17
CA PHE A 28 -8.95 2.37 4.50
C PHE A 28 -10.41 2.34 4.97
N VAL A 29 -10.63 2.59 6.26
CA VAL A 29 -11.98 2.50 6.85
C VAL A 29 -12.95 3.49 6.21
N HIS A 30 -12.48 4.72 5.90
CA HIS A 30 -13.27 5.75 5.23
C HIS A 30 -12.84 5.96 3.78
N GLY A 31 -12.29 4.93 3.15
CA GLY A 31 -11.89 4.99 1.76
C GLY A 31 -13.06 4.90 0.81
N ARG A 32 -12.73 4.77 -0.48
CA ARG A 32 -13.75 4.66 -1.55
C ARG A 32 -14.69 3.48 -1.34
N ALA A 33 -14.17 2.37 -0.78
CA ALA A 33 -14.96 1.21 -0.37
C ALA A 33 -14.72 1.03 1.14
N PRO A 34 -15.63 1.53 1.99
CA PRO A 34 -15.45 1.43 3.45
C PRO A 34 -15.21 0.00 3.89
N ALA A 35 -14.21 -0.18 4.74
CA ALA A 35 -13.77 -1.51 5.15
C ALA A 35 -14.27 -1.85 6.55
N ARG A 36 -14.58 -3.14 6.74
CA ARG A 36 -14.96 -3.72 8.03
C ARG A 36 -14.15 -5.00 8.23
N PRO A 37 -13.86 -5.39 9.50
CA PRO A 37 -13.22 -6.66 9.72
C PRO A 37 -14.14 -7.81 9.33
N ASP A 38 -13.54 -8.87 8.79
CA ASP A 38 -14.25 -10.11 8.53
C ASP A 38 -14.72 -10.70 9.86
N ALA A 39 -15.90 -11.32 9.88
CA ALA A 39 -16.48 -11.89 11.10
C ALA A 39 -15.62 -12.99 11.71
N SER A 40 -14.77 -13.64 10.92
CA SER A 40 -13.86 -14.69 11.39
C SER A 40 -12.58 -14.14 12.04
N TRP A 41 -12.32 -12.85 11.91
CA TRP A 41 -11.10 -12.23 12.45
C TRP A 41 -11.26 -11.95 13.93
N LYS A 42 -10.13 -12.01 14.66
CA LYS A 42 -10.08 -11.73 16.09
C LYS A 42 -9.43 -10.37 16.31
N GLU A 43 -10.07 -9.51 17.09
CA GLU A 43 -9.45 -8.24 17.48
C GLU A 43 -8.31 -8.50 18.46
N ASP A 44 -7.08 -8.21 18.03
CA ASP A 44 -5.88 -8.39 18.81
C ASP A 44 -4.76 -7.51 18.29
N LYS A 45 -4.40 -6.52 19.06
CA LYS A 45 -3.36 -5.54 18.68
C LYS A 45 -1.94 -6.12 18.75
N ALA A 46 -1.72 -7.13 19.58
CA ALA A 46 -0.37 -7.63 19.85
C ALA A 46 0.44 -8.01 18.60
N PRO A 47 -0.10 -8.81 17.65
CA PRO A 47 0.66 -9.14 16.43
C PRO A 47 0.89 -7.98 15.49
N LEU A 48 0.23 -6.84 15.72
CA LEU A 48 0.26 -5.67 14.83
C LEU A 48 1.02 -4.49 15.40
N LYS A 49 1.63 -4.63 16.58
CA LYS A 49 2.37 -3.54 17.23
C LYS A 49 3.48 -2.97 16.37
N GLU A 50 4.26 -3.84 15.74
CA GLU A 50 5.37 -3.40 14.87
C GLU A 50 4.86 -2.69 13.63
N THR A 51 3.77 -3.19 13.04
CA THR A 51 3.13 -2.54 11.90
C THR A 51 2.66 -1.13 12.26
N ILE A 52 2.00 -0.99 13.42
CA ILE A 52 1.54 0.31 13.91
C ILE A 52 2.72 1.25 14.12
N ARG A 53 3.80 0.78 14.76
CA ARG A 53 4.99 1.58 15.01
C ARG A 53 5.58 2.12 13.72
N GLN A 54 5.77 1.26 12.73
CA GLN A 54 6.39 1.64 11.46
C GLN A 54 5.48 2.57 10.64
N LEU A 55 4.17 2.35 10.64
CA LEU A 55 3.24 3.27 9.98
C LEU A 55 3.27 4.66 10.63
N ARG A 56 3.32 4.73 11.96
CA ARG A 56 3.44 6.02 12.66
C ARG A 56 4.73 6.74 12.30
N GLU A 57 5.84 6.01 12.23
CA GLU A 57 7.13 6.57 11.81
C GLU A 57 7.07 7.08 10.37
N TYR A 58 6.42 6.31 9.49
CA TYR A 58 6.24 6.73 8.11
C TYR A 58 5.48 8.05 8.01
N PHE A 59 4.34 8.14 8.68
CA PHE A 59 3.53 9.37 8.65
C PHE A 59 4.21 10.55 9.34
N ALA A 60 5.10 10.29 10.28
CA ALA A 60 5.89 11.34 10.94
C ALA A 60 7.10 11.79 10.12
N GLY A 61 7.36 11.14 8.97
CA GLY A 61 8.51 11.44 8.13
C GLY A 61 9.81 10.85 8.66
N GLU A 62 9.73 9.88 9.57
CA GLU A 62 10.89 9.27 10.22
C GLU A 62 11.27 7.92 9.61
N ARG A 63 10.48 7.40 8.66
CA ARG A 63 10.72 6.12 8.03
C ARG A 63 10.38 6.17 6.54
N GLU A 64 11.30 5.71 5.71
CA GLU A 64 11.12 5.62 4.27
C GLU A 64 10.95 4.18 3.78
N VAL A 65 11.49 3.21 4.51
CA VAL A 65 11.45 1.79 4.13
C VAL A 65 10.82 0.98 5.25
N PHE A 66 9.85 0.14 4.90
CA PHE A 66 9.22 -0.76 5.86
C PHE A 66 10.00 -2.06 5.98
N ASP A 67 10.10 -2.57 7.21
CA ASP A 67 10.74 -3.84 7.52
C ASP A 67 9.73 -4.71 8.27
N LEU A 68 8.80 -5.30 7.51
CA LEU A 68 7.69 -6.10 8.04
C LEU A 68 7.57 -7.38 7.21
N PRO A 69 7.27 -8.51 7.85
CA PRO A 69 6.91 -9.70 7.09
C PRO A 69 5.57 -9.48 6.40
N LEU A 70 5.56 -9.61 5.07
CA LEU A 70 4.37 -9.40 4.25
C LEU A 70 3.88 -10.75 3.71
N ALA A 71 2.58 -10.98 3.80
CA ALA A 71 1.97 -12.22 3.33
C ALA A 71 0.69 -11.94 2.54
N PRO A 72 0.76 -11.11 1.47
CA PRO A 72 -0.40 -10.82 0.66
C PRO A 72 -0.89 -12.07 -0.07
N LEU A 73 -2.21 -12.22 -0.20
CA LEU A 73 -2.82 -13.28 -0.98
C LEU A 73 -3.24 -12.75 -2.34
N GLY A 74 -2.86 -13.46 -3.39
CA GLY A 74 -3.21 -13.06 -4.74
C GLY A 74 -2.79 -14.12 -5.76
N THR A 75 -3.09 -13.85 -7.03
CA THR A 75 -2.66 -14.69 -8.14
C THR A 75 -1.14 -14.56 -8.32
N PRO A 76 -0.50 -15.52 -9.03
CA PRO A 76 0.93 -15.38 -9.35
C PRO A 76 1.28 -14.06 -10.04
N PHE A 77 0.43 -13.59 -10.94
CA PHE A 77 0.63 -12.31 -11.62
C PHE A 77 0.55 -11.14 -10.64
N GLN A 78 -0.48 -11.11 -9.78
CA GLN A 78 -0.64 -10.08 -8.77
C GLN A 78 0.56 -10.04 -7.83
N LEU A 79 0.99 -11.19 -7.33
CA LEU A 79 2.15 -11.27 -6.43
C LEU A 79 3.42 -10.73 -7.10
N LYS A 80 3.59 -11.01 -8.38
CA LYS A 80 4.72 -10.51 -9.15
C LYS A 80 4.70 -8.98 -9.25
N VAL A 81 3.53 -8.41 -9.54
CA VAL A 81 3.36 -6.95 -9.61
C VAL A 81 3.61 -6.31 -8.25
N TRP A 82 2.99 -6.85 -7.19
CA TRP A 82 3.14 -6.28 -5.84
C TRP A 82 4.58 -6.33 -5.34
N LYS A 83 5.29 -7.41 -5.64
CA LYS A 83 6.70 -7.53 -5.27
C LYS A 83 7.53 -6.45 -5.97
N ARG A 84 7.26 -6.20 -7.24
CA ARG A 84 7.99 -5.19 -7.99
C ARG A 84 7.66 -3.76 -7.53
N LEU A 85 6.44 -3.52 -7.05
CA LEU A 85 6.08 -2.22 -6.48
C LEU A 85 7.00 -1.84 -5.32
N CYS A 86 7.42 -2.82 -4.51
CA CYS A 86 8.29 -2.57 -3.36
C CYS A 86 9.67 -2.03 -3.76
N ASP A 87 10.05 -2.14 -5.02
CA ASP A 87 11.33 -1.62 -5.53
C ASP A 87 11.26 -0.13 -5.93
N ILE A 88 10.06 0.48 -5.92
CA ILE A 88 9.93 1.90 -6.23
C ILE A 88 10.35 2.72 -5.01
N PRO A 89 11.42 3.52 -5.12
CA PRO A 89 11.94 4.24 -3.96
C PRO A 89 10.97 5.28 -3.41
N TYR A 90 11.11 5.56 -2.14
CA TYR A 90 10.39 6.63 -1.45
C TYR A 90 10.55 7.96 -2.22
N GLY A 91 9.45 8.64 -2.44
CA GLY A 91 9.46 9.95 -3.12
C GLY A 91 9.52 9.89 -4.64
N GLU A 92 9.58 8.69 -5.23
CA GLU A 92 9.61 8.51 -6.67
C GLU A 92 8.30 7.94 -7.19
N THR A 93 8.03 8.17 -8.46
CA THR A 93 6.86 7.61 -9.15
C THR A 93 7.29 7.00 -10.47
N ILE A 94 6.54 5.99 -10.92
CA ILE A 94 6.70 5.40 -12.24
C ILE A 94 5.34 5.29 -12.91
N SER A 95 5.33 5.15 -14.23
CA SER A 95 4.10 4.92 -14.99
C SER A 95 3.71 3.44 -14.97
N TYR A 96 2.45 3.14 -15.31
CA TYR A 96 2.00 1.76 -15.48
C TYR A 96 2.78 1.04 -16.58
N GLY A 97 3.12 1.75 -17.66
CA GLY A 97 3.94 1.18 -18.73
C GLY A 97 5.35 0.83 -18.26
N GLU A 98 5.96 1.65 -17.42
CA GLU A 98 7.26 1.36 -16.83
C GLU A 98 7.20 0.15 -15.92
N LEU A 99 6.14 0.04 -15.11
CA LEU A 99 5.95 -1.13 -14.25
C LEU A 99 5.80 -2.40 -15.09
N ALA A 100 5.03 -2.33 -16.19
CA ALA A 100 4.87 -3.45 -17.12
C ALA A 100 6.23 -3.88 -17.71
N ARG A 101 7.07 -2.93 -18.09
CA ARG A 101 8.43 -3.22 -18.58
C ARG A 101 9.26 -3.91 -17.51
N ARG A 102 9.17 -3.47 -16.27
CA ARG A 102 9.95 -4.04 -15.15
C ARG A 102 9.57 -5.48 -14.82
N ILE A 103 8.34 -5.88 -15.13
CA ILE A 103 7.93 -7.29 -14.97
C ILE A 103 8.10 -8.08 -16.26
N HIS A 104 8.82 -7.52 -17.26
CA HIS A 104 9.10 -8.15 -18.55
C HIS A 104 7.84 -8.47 -19.37
N ASN A 105 6.82 -7.63 -19.24
CA ASN A 105 5.57 -7.77 -19.98
C ASN A 105 5.06 -6.39 -20.43
N PRO A 106 5.73 -5.74 -21.40
CA PRO A 106 5.46 -4.36 -21.79
C PRO A 106 4.06 -4.12 -22.35
N ASN A 107 3.37 -5.17 -22.81
CA ASN A 107 2.02 -5.06 -23.34
C ASN A 107 0.93 -5.23 -22.27
N ALA A 108 1.31 -5.41 -21.02
CA ALA A 108 0.38 -5.74 -19.93
C ALA A 108 0.01 -4.53 -19.07
N SER A 109 0.12 -3.30 -19.57
CA SER A 109 -0.15 -2.08 -18.78
C SER A 109 -1.53 -2.10 -18.11
N ARG A 110 -2.57 -2.57 -18.83
CA ARG A 110 -3.92 -2.65 -18.27
C ARG A 110 -4.01 -3.68 -17.13
N ALA A 111 -3.46 -4.88 -17.35
CA ALA A 111 -3.44 -5.92 -16.33
C ALA A 111 -2.64 -5.50 -15.11
N VAL A 112 -1.52 -4.82 -15.33
CA VAL A 112 -0.68 -4.24 -14.27
C VAL A 112 -1.47 -3.20 -13.49
N GLY A 113 -2.23 -2.34 -14.17
CA GLY A 113 -3.09 -1.35 -13.52
C GLY A 113 -4.14 -1.99 -12.61
N LEU A 114 -4.77 -3.08 -13.06
CA LEU A 114 -5.73 -3.81 -12.25
C LEU A 114 -5.07 -4.47 -11.04
N ALA A 115 -3.90 -5.09 -11.22
CA ALA A 115 -3.16 -5.69 -10.13
C ALA A 115 -2.71 -4.63 -9.10
N ASN A 116 -2.26 -3.48 -9.59
CA ASN A 116 -1.89 -2.34 -8.73
C ASN A 116 -3.08 -1.90 -7.87
N GLY A 117 -4.25 -1.80 -8.47
CA GLY A 117 -5.49 -1.40 -7.76
C GLY A 117 -6.02 -2.47 -6.80
N SER A 118 -5.57 -3.71 -6.93
CA SER A 118 -5.99 -4.84 -6.08
C SER A 118 -5.03 -5.10 -4.92
N ASN A 119 -3.99 -4.29 -4.76
CA ASN A 119 -3.00 -4.43 -3.70
C ASN A 119 -3.66 -4.47 -2.32
N PRO A 120 -3.50 -5.58 -1.56
CA PRO A 120 -4.13 -5.70 -0.24
C PRO A 120 -3.39 -4.97 0.87
N ILE A 121 -2.15 -4.52 0.64
CA ILE A 121 -1.31 -3.89 1.67
C ILE A 121 -0.81 -2.53 1.17
N PRO A 122 -1.73 -1.58 0.88
CA PRO A 122 -1.32 -0.26 0.41
C PRO A 122 -0.42 0.44 1.45
N ILE A 123 0.27 1.46 1.03
CA ILE A 123 1.27 2.22 1.81
C ILE A 123 2.58 1.42 1.94
N VAL A 124 2.53 0.23 2.53
CA VAL A 124 3.72 -0.64 2.70
C VAL A 124 4.15 -1.22 1.36
N ILE A 125 3.20 -1.73 0.57
CA ILE A 125 3.44 -2.04 -0.84
C ILE A 125 2.99 -0.79 -1.62
N PRO A 126 3.91 0.02 -2.14
CA PRO A 126 3.62 1.40 -2.50
C PRO A 126 2.92 1.57 -3.84
N CYS A 127 1.71 1.05 -3.98
CA CYS A 127 0.92 1.21 -5.19
C CYS A 127 0.58 2.67 -5.52
N HIS A 128 0.65 3.56 -4.53
CA HIS A 128 0.45 5.00 -4.73
C HIS A 128 1.57 5.64 -5.56
N ARG A 129 2.72 4.97 -5.72
CA ARG A 129 3.86 5.47 -6.52
C ARG A 129 3.75 5.13 -8.00
N VAL A 130 2.61 4.58 -8.44
CA VAL A 130 2.36 4.33 -9.86
C VAL A 130 1.29 5.31 -10.34
N ILE A 131 1.61 6.07 -11.38
CA ILE A 131 0.74 7.11 -11.93
C ILE A 131 0.59 6.94 -13.44
N GLY A 132 -0.36 7.69 -14.04
CA GLY A 132 -0.52 7.67 -15.48
C GLY A 132 0.71 8.22 -16.20
N SER A 133 0.93 7.79 -17.43
CA SER A 133 2.08 8.22 -18.25
C SER A 133 2.11 9.73 -18.50
N ASN A 134 0.94 10.37 -18.42
CA ASN A 134 0.81 11.83 -18.54
C ASN A 134 0.98 12.57 -17.21
N GLY A 135 1.40 11.89 -16.15
CA GLY A 135 1.56 12.44 -14.82
C GLY A 135 0.27 12.56 -14.03
N LYS A 136 -0.87 12.17 -14.58
CA LYS A 136 -2.14 12.26 -13.89
C LYS A 136 -2.31 11.12 -12.89
N LEU A 137 -2.94 11.43 -11.75
CA LEU A 137 -3.30 10.42 -10.77
C LEU A 137 -4.51 9.63 -11.28
N THR A 138 -4.39 8.32 -11.25
CA THR A 138 -5.44 7.40 -11.67
C THR A 138 -5.69 6.40 -10.56
N GLY A 139 -6.85 5.79 -10.59
CA GLY A 139 -7.36 4.77 -9.67
C GLY A 139 -6.56 4.45 -8.41
N TYR A 140 -7.20 4.54 -7.26
CA TYR A 140 -6.59 4.12 -5.99
C TYR A 140 -7.71 3.58 -5.09
N GLY A 141 -7.47 2.42 -4.44
CA GLY A 141 -8.49 1.79 -3.59
C GLY A 141 -8.97 2.66 -2.44
N GLY A 142 -8.09 3.47 -1.87
CA GLY A 142 -8.43 4.43 -0.83
C GLY A 142 -9.06 5.73 -1.36
N GLY A 143 -9.05 5.94 -2.68
CA GLY A 143 -9.49 7.16 -3.33
C GLY A 143 -8.33 8.09 -3.66
N LEU A 144 -8.52 8.93 -4.70
CA LEU A 144 -7.47 9.84 -5.16
C LEU A 144 -7.00 10.83 -4.10
N PRO A 145 -7.85 11.37 -3.20
CA PRO A 145 -7.38 12.27 -2.14
C PRO A 145 -6.34 11.62 -1.22
N ILE A 146 -6.49 10.33 -0.91
CA ILE A 146 -5.51 9.61 -0.10
C ILE A 146 -4.21 9.44 -0.88
N LYS A 147 -4.30 9.06 -2.16
CA LYS A 147 -3.13 8.93 -3.03
C LYS A 147 -2.34 10.23 -3.09
N GLU A 148 -3.03 11.36 -3.27
CA GLU A 148 -2.40 12.68 -3.28
C GLU A 148 -1.68 12.99 -1.96
N LYS A 149 -2.30 12.67 -0.84
CA LYS A 149 -1.70 12.91 0.49
C LYS A 149 -0.42 12.12 0.69
N LEU A 150 -0.42 10.85 0.28
CA LEU A 150 0.77 9.99 0.39
C LEU A 150 1.91 10.52 -0.47
N LEU A 151 1.62 10.88 -1.72
CA LEU A 151 2.63 11.43 -2.62
C LEU A 151 3.16 12.78 -2.11
N ALA A 152 2.27 13.64 -1.60
CA ALA A 152 2.67 14.94 -1.05
C ALA A 152 3.55 14.76 0.18
N LEU A 153 3.21 13.82 1.07
CA LEU A 153 4.01 13.50 2.25
C LEU A 153 5.44 13.12 1.84
N GLU A 154 5.57 12.22 0.89
CA GLU A 154 6.88 11.73 0.47
C GLU A 154 7.71 12.82 -0.22
N ARG A 155 7.10 13.64 -1.04
CA ARG A 155 7.78 14.78 -1.69
C ARG A 155 8.22 15.83 -0.70
N ARG A 156 7.40 16.10 0.32
CA ARG A 156 7.72 17.10 1.35
C ARG A 156 8.96 16.70 2.13
N GLN A 157 9.07 15.43 2.50
CA GLN A 157 10.23 14.93 3.25
C GLN A 157 11.51 15.06 2.43
N LEU A 158 11.47 14.74 1.15
CA LEU A 158 12.63 14.90 0.27
C LEU A 158 13.07 16.36 0.13
N ARG A 159 12.13 17.31 0.18
CA ARG A 159 12.46 18.74 0.09
C ARG A 159 13.15 19.26 1.34
N LEU A 160 12.93 18.62 2.49
CA LEU A 160 13.55 19.02 3.75
C LEU A 160 14.96 18.47 3.91
N LEU A 161 15.34 17.52 3.09
CA LEU A 161 16.67 16.97 3.05
C LEU A 161 17.53 17.73 2.05
#